data_e459d11fcf2a7a0332fd43297e176675
#
_entry.id   e459d11fcf2a7a0332fd43297e176675
#
_cell.length_a   1.000
_cell.length_b   1.000
_cell.length_c   1.000
_cell.angle_alpha   90.00
_cell.angle_beta   90.00
_cell.angle_gamma   90.00
#
_symmetry.space_group_name_H-M   'P 1'
#
loop_
_entity.id
_entity.type
_entity.pdbx_description
1 polymer ?
#
loop_
_entity_poly.entity_id
_entity_poly.type
_entity_poly.pdbx_seq_one_letter_code
_entity_poly.pdbx_strand_id
1 'polypeptide(L)'
;MPAGAFIVLLAGVTTPDRSEVNGARLSIHPGPPGWGLCEGLTTHPWKKIPVTERSTRDTRNISALGEDGSPAGELMKHGGESQMPLETTEPTTIMSTRTTTTLGTWNVRTMFETGKTAQVAAEMRNYNLSILGISESRWTGSGQRRLVTGDMLLFSGHEEEGAPHTRGVALMLSKTAQRALIGWEAHGPRILTATFRTKKRRINLDIIQCYAPTNDTEEEDKEEFYNRMATIIQKCPSRNITIVMGDLNAKIGSDNRGYEEIMGQQGLGEMNDNGERLADLCATNNLVIGGSLFQHKRIHKATWISPDLSTENQIDHVCIGKKFRRSLQDVRVRRGADVASDHQLLVARLRLKLRRNWTEGSSQRQRYNTTALKDNTKMQDFKIALSNKFEFLQEILDEETIDKQWQGVKEAVTSTCREVLL
;
A
#
# COMPACT_ATOMS: atom_id res chain seq x y z
N MET A 1 8.29 -2.75 21.43
CA MET A 1 8.88 -3.22 22.70
C MET A 1 9.02 -1.99 23.59
N PRO A 2 8.48 -1.96 24.78
CA PRO A 2 8.58 -0.81 25.66
C PRO A 2 10.03 -0.63 26.13
N ALA A 3 10.47 0.62 26.20
CA ALA A 3 11.85 1.02 26.51
C ALA A 3 12.39 0.47 27.85
N GLY A 4 11.54 0.10 28.79
CA GLY A 4 11.93 -0.46 30.09
C GLY A 4 12.59 -1.84 30.02
N ALA A 5 12.27 -2.66 29.02
CA ALA A 5 12.88 -4.00 28.88
C ALA A 5 14.35 -3.98 28.41
N PHE A 6 14.77 -2.91 27.74
CA PHE A 6 16.13 -2.79 27.22
C PHE A 6 17.15 -2.37 28.31
N ILE A 7 16.67 -1.62 29.31
CA ILE A 7 17.52 -1.14 30.43
C ILE A 7 17.82 -2.29 31.41
N VAL A 8 16.84 -3.16 31.67
CA VAL A 8 17.01 -4.33 32.55
C VAL A 8 18.02 -5.33 32.01
N LEU A 9 18.10 -5.50 30.69
CA LEU A 9 19.07 -6.38 30.01
C LEU A 9 20.51 -5.88 30.06
N LEU A 10 20.73 -4.56 30.17
CA LEU A 10 22.06 -3.96 30.23
C LEU A 10 22.58 -3.77 31.64
N ALA A 11 21.71 -3.58 32.65
CA ALA A 11 22.14 -3.23 34.01
C ALA A 11 22.16 -4.40 34.99
N GLY A 12 21.63 -5.59 34.66
CA GLY A 12 21.65 -6.77 35.55
C GLY A 12 20.91 -6.52 36.88
N VAL A 13 19.91 -5.64 36.92
CA VAL A 13 19.15 -5.33 38.13
C VAL A 13 18.26 -6.53 38.44
N THR A 14 18.56 -7.20 39.58
CA THR A 14 17.69 -8.23 40.14
C THR A 14 16.40 -7.61 40.56
N THR A 15 15.26 -8.17 40.08
CA THR A 15 13.91 -7.77 40.52
C THR A 15 13.77 -8.00 42.02
N PRO A 16 13.20 -7.05 42.78
CA PRO A 16 12.91 -7.29 44.18
C PRO A 16 11.82 -8.36 44.33
N ASP A 17 11.99 -9.18 45.35
CA ASP A 17 11.14 -10.28 45.75
C ASP A 17 9.67 -9.83 45.96
N ARG A 18 8.74 -10.64 45.50
CA ARG A 18 7.29 -10.38 45.37
C ARG A 18 6.51 -10.58 46.68
N SER A 19 7.10 -10.32 47.86
CA SER A 19 6.44 -10.64 49.13
C SER A 19 5.96 -9.48 49.98
N GLU A 20 6.12 -8.22 49.59
CA GLU A 20 5.57 -7.10 50.40
C GLU A 20 5.02 -5.95 49.55
N VAL A 21 3.78 -6.05 49.05
CA VAL A 21 2.87 -4.91 48.92
C VAL A 21 1.44 -5.40 49.04
N ASN A 22 0.96 -5.48 50.28
CA ASN A 22 -0.47 -5.44 50.62
C ASN A 22 -0.86 -4.00 50.84
N GLY A 23 -1.86 -3.52 50.08
CA GLY A 23 -2.70 -2.39 50.50
C GLY A 23 -2.69 -1.14 49.62
N ALA A 24 -3.29 -1.20 48.44
CA ALA A 24 -3.94 -0.03 47.85
C ALA A 24 -5.21 -0.48 47.13
N ARG A 25 -6.37 -0.19 47.76
CA ARG A 25 -7.70 -0.41 47.18
C ARG A 25 -7.94 0.64 46.12
N LEU A 26 -7.98 0.23 44.85
CA LEU A 26 -8.55 1.01 43.76
C LEU A 26 -10.07 0.82 43.75
N SER A 27 -10.80 1.89 44.02
CA SER A 27 -12.25 1.96 43.88
C SER A 27 -12.62 2.08 42.42
N ILE A 28 -13.25 1.07 41.88
CA ILE A 28 -13.80 1.10 40.53
C ILE A 28 -15.28 1.47 40.66
N HIS A 29 -15.69 2.62 40.10
CA HIS A 29 -17.09 2.95 39.91
C HIS A 29 -17.65 2.23 38.71
N PRO A 30 -18.85 1.63 38.78
CA PRO A 30 -19.49 0.97 37.64
C PRO A 30 -20.11 2.00 36.69
N GLY A 31 -19.77 1.93 35.43
CA GLY A 31 -20.48 2.61 34.34
C GLY A 31 -21.74 1.85 33.92
N PRO A 32 -22.64 2.50 33.19
CA PRO A 32 -23.98 1.96 32.90
C PRO A 32 -23.95 0.74 31.97
N PRO A 33 -24.96 -0.16 32.06
CA PRO A 33 -25.01 -1.43 31.37
C PRO A 33 -25.49 -1.24 29.91
N GLY A 34 -24.81 -1.88 28.95
CA GLY A 34 -25.39 -2.09 27.64
C GLY A 34 -24.41 -2.09 26.47
N TRP A 35 -23.45 -3.00 26.44
CA TRP A 35 -22.84 -3.42 25.16
C TRP A 35 -22.51 -4.92 25.24
N GLY A 36 -23.21 -5.68 24.43
CA GLY A 36 -23.03 -7.12 24.31
C GLY A 36 -21.68 -7.48 23.68
N LEU A 37 -21.05 -8.48 24.27
CA LEU A 37 -19.86 -9.14 23.76
C LEU A 37 -20.19 -9.81 22.42
N CYS A 38 -19.57 -9.38 21.34
CA CYS A 38 -19.40 -10.20 20.15
C CYS A 38 -18.04 -10.90 20.23
N GLU A 39 -18.06 -12.16 20.64
CA GLU A 39 -16.95 -13.09 20.47
C GLU A 39 -16.80 -13.46 19.00
N GLY A 40 -15.56 -13.51 18.50
CA GLY A 40 -15.16 -14.34 17.37
C GLY A 40 -14.82 -13.60 16.08
N LEU A 41 -13.66 -12.95 16.01
CA LEU A 41 -12.97 -12.76 14.74
C LEU A 41 -11.56 -13.30 14.87
N THR A 42 -11.39 -14.54 14.41
CA THR A 42 -10.08 -15.16 14.20
C THR A 42 -9.31 -14.41 13.13
N THR A 43 -8.17 -13.91 13.52
CA THR A 43 -7.16 -13.34 12.61
C THR A 43 -6.60 -14.42 11.71
N HIS A 44 -6.97 -14.43 10.44
CA HIS A 44 -6.30 -15.26 9.44
C HIS A 44 -5.08 -14.50 8.89
N PRO A 45 -3.89 -15.11 8.91
CA PRO A 45 -2.71 -14.56 8.26
C PRO A 45 -2.86 -14.66 6.73
N TRP A 46 -2.26 -13.73 6.02
CA TRP A 46 -2.17 -13.62 4.57
C TRP A 46 -1.99 -14.98 3.91
N LYS A 47 -2.95 -15.42 3.09
CA LYS A 47 -2.80 -16.63 2.29
C LYS A 47 -1.69 -16.40 1.26
N LYS A 48 -0.57 -17.10 1.42
CA LYS A 48 0.42 -17.29 0.36
C LYS A 48 -0.23 -18.11 -0.73
N ILE A 49 -0.24 -17.62 -1.95
CA ILE A 49 -0.72 -18.35 -3.12
C ILE A 49 0.28 -19.50 -3.38
N PRO A 50 -0.14 -20.77 -3.37
CA PRO A 50 0.73 -21.85 -3.82
C PRO A 50 0.93 -21.72 -5.33
N VAL A 51 2.17 -21.87 -5.78
CA VAL A 51 2.51 -22.10 -7.19
C VAL A 51 1.95 -23.49 -7.52
N THR A 52 0.83 -23.55 -8.24
CA THR A 52 0.28 -24.80 -8.70
C THR A 52 1.14 -25.38 -9.81
N GLU A 53 1.69 -26.56 -9.55
CA GLU A 53 2.28 -27.45 -10.53
C GLU A 53 1.26 -27.84 -11.61
N ARG A 54 1.74 -27.94 -12.82
CA ARG A 54 0.99 -28.41 -13.98
C ARG A 54 0.49 -29.83 -13.75
N SER A 55 -0.81 -30.02 -13.79
CA SER A 55 -1.42 -31.33 -14.05
C SER A 55 -1.57 -31.51 -15.56
N THR A 56 -0.80 -32.43 -16.10
CA THR A 56 -1.01 -33.05 -17.41
C THR A 56 -2.05 -34.15 -17.28
N ARG A 57 -3.12 -34.05 -18.06
CA ARG A 57 -3.94 -35.15 -18.67
C ARG A 57 -5.37 -34.67 -18.90
N ASP A 58 -5.78 -34.55 -20.16
CA ASP A 58 -6.58 -35.58 -20.82
C ASP A 58 -6.74 -35.27 -22.31
N THR A 59 -6.24 -36.22 -23.11
CA THR A 59 -6.53 -36.35 -24.54
C THR A 59 -7.76 -37.25 -24.68
N ARG A 60 -8.83 -36.80 -25.36
CA ARG A 60 -9.78 -37.71 -26.02
C ARG A 60 -10.15 -37.18 -27.39
N ASN A 61 -9.72 -37.97 -28.34
CA ASN A 61 -10.12 -38.21 -29.75
C ASN A 61 -11.48 -37.63 -30.19
N ILE A 62 -11.45 -37.02 -31.37
CA ILE A 62 -12.44 -37.28 -32.45
C ILE A 62 -11.68 -37.44 -33.77
N SER A 63 -11.87 -38.60 -34.35
CA SER A 63 -11.39 -39.07 -35.65
C SER A 63 -12.22 -38.52 -36.81
N ALA A 64 -11.59 -38.28 -37.95
CA ALA A 64 -12.13 -38.57 -39.31
C ALA A 64 -11.04 -38.49 -40.35
N LEU A 65 -10.60 -39.63 -40.88
CA LEU A 65 -10.51 -40.12 -42.26
C LEU A 65 -9.93 -39.21 -43.35
N GLY A 66 -8.89 -39.76 -44.04
CA GLY A 66 -8.41 -39.38 -45.36
C GLY A 66 -7.01 -39.92 -45.65
N GLU A 67 -6.99 -41.07 -46.33
CA GLU A 67 -5.87 -41.83 -46.94
C GLU A 67 -4.90 -40.98 -47.77
N ASP A 68 -3.57 -41.24 -47.85
CA ASP A 68 -2.80 -42.16 -48.69
C ASP A 68 -1.30 -41.84 -48.70
N GLY A 69 -0.49 -42.88 -48.73
CA GLY A 69 0.77 -42.93 -49.46
C GLY A 69 2.08 -42.82 -48.71
N SER A 70 2.60 -43.96 -48.24
CA SER A 70 4.03 -44.27 -47.96
C SER A 70 4.93 -44.24 -49.22
N PRO A 71 6.32 -44.43 -49.17
CA PRO A 71 7.18 -44.89 -48.08
C PRO A 71 8.61 -44.31 -48.00
N ALA A 72 9.28 -44.65 -46.90
CA ALA A 72 10.68 -45.05 -46.70
C ALA A 72 11.84 -44.05 -46.87
N GLY A 73 12.71 -44.04 -45.88
CA GLY A 73 14.12 -43.62 -45.99
C GLY A 73 14.76 -43.24 -44.65
N GLU A 74 15.23 -44.27 -43.94
CA GLU A 74 16.47 -44.39 -43.16
C GLU A 74 17.13 -43.20 -42.42
N LEU A 75 17.27 -43.40 -41.12
CA LEU A 75 18.50 -43.43 -40.27
C LEU A 75 19.40 -42.20 -40.20
N MET A 76 19.54 -41.61 -39.07
CA MET A 76 20.71 -41.61 -38.18
C MET A 76 20.69 -40.46 -37.15
N LYS A 77 20.66 -40.82 -35.88
CA LYS A 77 21.52 -40.45 -34.75
C LYS A 77 21.96 -38.99 -34.55
N HIS A 78 21.67 -38.53 -33.42
CA HIS A 78 22.41 -38.03 -32.24
C HIS A 78 21.57 -36.94 -31.63
N GLY A 79 21.04 -37.06 -30.43
CA GLY A 79 21.72 -37.00 -29.18
C GLY A 79 22.21 -35.58 -28.91
N GLY A 80 21.29 -34.76 -28.40
CA GLY A 80 21.57 -33.44 -27.89
C GLY A 80 20.33 -32.98 -27.14
N GLU A 81 20.15 -33.47 -25.92
CA GLU A 81 19.28 -32.78 -24.94
C GLU A 81 19.87 -31.40 -24.73
N SER A 82 19.36 -30.44 -25.47
CA SER A 82 19.53 -29.03 -25.17
C SER A 82 18.69 -28.77 -23.91
N GLN A 83 19.31 -28.92 -22.74
CA GLN A 83 18.83 -28.35 -21.52
C GLN A 83 18.74 -26.84 -21.74
N MET A 84 17.52 -26.38 -21.98
CA MET A 84 17.23 -24.95 -21.90
C MET A 84 17.64 -24.51 -20.47
N PRO A 85 18.45 -23.45 -20.33
CA PRO A 85 18.81 -22.93 -19.02
C PRO A 85 17.49 -22.62 -18.29
N LEU A 86 17.31 -23.14 -17.08
CA LEU A 86 16.31 -22.61 -16.15
C LEU A 86 16.63 -21.12 -15.98
N GLU A 87 15.90 -20.27 -16.68
CA GLU A 87 15.90 -18.84 -16.38
C GLU A 87 15.48 -18.70 -14.91
N THR A 88 16.46 -18.54 -14.04
CA THR A 88 16.26 -18.03 -12.71
C THR A 88 15.80 -16.58 -12.87
N THR A 89 14.50 -16.40 -13.13
CA THR A 89 13.90 -15.08 -13.24
C THR A 89 13.94 -14.44 -11.85
N GLU A 90 14.94 -13.60 -11.63
CA GLU A 90 14.95 -12.71 -10.47
C GLU A 90 13.59 -12.00 -10.40
N PRO A 91 12.97 -11.91 -9.22
CA PRO A 91 11.66 -11.30 -9.08
C PRO A 91 11.71 -9.86 -9.57
N THR A 92 10.99 -9.61 -10.67
CA THR A 92 10.92 -8.28 -11.29
C THR A 92 10.33 -7.27 -10.32
N THR A 93 10.82 -6.05 -10.37
CA THR A 93 10.38 -4.94 -9.51
C THR A 93 9.68 -3.87 -10.34
N ILE A 94 8.60 -3.28 -9.81
CA ILE A 94 7.79 -2.34 -10.57
C ILE A 94 8.31 -0.89 -10.52
N MET A 95 8.99 -0.50 -9.45
CA MET A 95 9.36 0.89 -9.19
C MET A 95 10.81 1.03 -8.74
N SER A 96 11.51 2.02 -9.27
CA SER A 96 12.91 2.29 -8.94
C SER A 96 13.19 3.81 -8.82
N THR A 97 14.39 4.16 -8.35
CA THR A 97 14.86 5.55 -8.33
C THR A 97 15.29 6.06 -9.69
N ARG A 98 15.50 5.17 -10.68
CA ARG A 98 15.99 5.51 -12.02
C ARG A 98 14.88 5.51 -13.07
N THR A 99 13.89 4.65 -12.93
CA THR A 99 12.80 4.46 -13.89
C THR A 99 11.51 5.09 -13.39
N THR A 100 10.72 5.66 -14.31
CA THR A 100 9.38 6.14 -14.05
C THR A 100 8.39 4.99 -14.24
N THR A 101 7.50 4.82 -13.28
CA THR A 101 6.36 3.90 -13.34
C THR A 101 5.11 4.72 -13.60
N THR A 102 4.28 4.31 -14.53
CA THR A 102 3.04 4.99 -14.88
C THR A 102 1.86 4.16 -14.39
N LEU A 103 1.00 4.77 -13.59
CA LEU A 103 -0.26 4.20 -13.13
C LEU A 103 -1.42 4.93 -13.80
N GLY A 104 -2.51 4.23 -14.04
CA GLY A 104 -3.76 4.83 -14.48
C GLY A 104 -4.89 4.47 -13.54
N THR A 105 -5.95 5.30 -13.48
CA THR A 105 -7.25 4.93 -12.94
C THR A 105 -8.34 5.45 -13.86
N TRP A 106 -9.38 4.65 -14.05
CA TRP A 106 -10.43 4.95 -15.01
C TRP A 106 -11.76 4.30 -14.63
N ASN A 107 -12.82 5.06 -14.54
CA ASN A 107 -14.16 4.53 -14.53
C ASN A 107 -14.58 4.24 -15.98
N VAL A 108 -14.76 2.97 -16.30
CA VAL A 108 -15.07 2.50 -17.67
C VAL A 108 -16.56 2.23 -17.88
N ARG A 109 -17.39 2.51 -16.86
CA ARG A 109 -18.84 2.25 -16.79
C ARG A 109 -19.23 0.78 -16.90
N THR A 110 -18.48 -0.01 -17.64
CA THR A 110 -18.67 -1.47 -17.72
C THR A 110 -17.50 -2.13 -18.43
N MET A 111 -17.16 -3.32 -18.01
CA MET A 111 -16.34 -4.28 -18.78
C MET A 111 -17.15 -5.56 -19.11
N PHE A 112 -18.43 -5.57 -18.80
CA PHE A 112 -19.29 -6.74 -19.04
C PHE A 112 -19.57 -6.97 -20.52
N GLU A 113 -19.53 -5.88 -21.32
CA GLU A 113 -19.74 -5.95 -22.77
C GLU A 113 -18.62 -6.67 -23.49
N THR A 114 -18.98 -7.43 -24.52
CA THR A 114 -18.00 -8.16 -25.37
C THR A 114 -17.00 -7.18 -25.98
N GLY A 115 -15.72 -7.50 -25.91
CA GLY A 115 -14.65 -6.69 -26.48
C GLY A 115 -14.17 -5.51 -25.61
N LYS A 116 -14.97 -5.04 -24.64
CA LYS A 116 -14.62 -3.89 -23.80
C LYS A 116 -13.31 -4.08 -23.05
N THR A 117 -13.11 -5.26 -22.45
CA THR A 117 -11.85 -5.60 -21.76
C THR A 117 -10.63 -5.51 -22.70
N ALA A 118 -10.79 -5.87 -23.98
CA ALA A 118 -9.72 -5.77 -24.95
C ALA A 118 -9.41 -4.31 -25.33
N GLN A 119 -10.45 -3.45 -25.43
CA GLN A 119 -10.28 -2.01 -25.67
C GLN A 119 -9.53 -1.36 -24.48
N VAL A 120 -9.95 -1.64 -23.24
CA VAL A 120 -9.25 -1.15 -22.03
C VAL A 120 -7.79 -1.62 -22.01
N ALA A 121 -7.52 -2.86 -22.37
CA ALA A 121 -6.16 -3.39 -22.46
C ALA A 121 -5.34 -2.72 -23.58
N ALA A 122 -5.95 -2.35 -24.70
CA ALA A 122 -5.30 -1.60 -25.76
C ALA A 122 -4.89 -0.20 -25.27
N GLU A 123 -5.80 0.52 -24.61
CA GLU A 123 -5.51 1.84 -24.06
C GLU A 123 -4.46 1.79 -22.95
N MET A 124 -4.49 0.77 -22.09
CA MET A 124 -3.43 0.57 -21.10
C MET A 124 -2.03 0.51 -21.75
N ARG A 125 -1.90 -0.17 -22.89
CA ARG A 125 -0.65 -0.27 -23.65
C ARG A 125 -0.29 1.02 -24.36
N ASN A 126 -1.27 1.69 -24.99
CA ASN A 126 -1.09 2.96 -25.70
C ASN A 126 -0.48 4.03 -24.78
N TYR A 127 -0.93 4.07 -23.52
CA TYR A 127 -0.40 4.98 -22.51
C TYR A 127 0.77 4.44 -21.68
N ASN A 128 1.30 3.24 -22.03
CA ASN A 128 2.41 2.59 -21.31
C ASN A 128 2.17 2.48 -19.81
N LEU A 129 0.96 2.11 -19.41
CA LEU A 129 0.62 1.95 -18.00
C LEU A 129 1.17 0.61 -17.48
N SER A 130 1.78 0.67 -16.31
CA SER A 130 2.22 -0.55 -15.60
C SER A 130 1.06 -1.22 -14.88
N ILE A 131 0.18 -0.39 -14.28
CA ILE A 131 -1.03 -0.80 -13.59
C ILE A 131 -2.14 0.17 -13.98
N LEU A 132 -3.32 -0.36 -14.30
CA LEU A 132 -4.54 0.39 -14.54
C LEU A 132 -5.60 -0.05 -13.54
N GLY A 133 -6.02 0.87 -12.65
CA GLY A 133 -7.19 0.72 -11.80
C GLY A 133 -8.46 0.99 -12.59
N ILE A 134 -9.47 0.19 -12.35
CA ILE A 134 -10.73 0.25 -13.08
C ILE A 134 -11.86 0.35 -12.06
N SER A 135 -12.73 1.34 -12.22
CA SER A 135 -14.00 1.47 -11.50
C SER A 135 -15.16 1.10 -12.41
N GLU A 136 -16.25 0.62 -11.86
CA GLU A 136 -17.43 0.11 -12.55
C GLU A 136 -17.11 -1.00 -13.57
N SER A 137 -16.32 -2.00 -13.15
CA SER A 137 -16.11 -3.18 -14.01
C SER A 137 -17.39 -3.94 -14.31
N ARG A 138 -18.38 -3.84 -13.42
CA ARG A 138 -19.67 -4.56 -13.42
C ARG A 138 -19.52 -6.08 -13.49
N TRP A 139 -18.38 -6.60 -13.14
CA TRP A 139 -18.15 -8.04 -12.95
C TRP A 139 -18.58 -8.45 -11.54
N THR A 140 -19.16 -9.62 -11.43
CA THR A 140 -19.54 -10.27 -10.17
C THR A 140 -18.45 -11.24 -9.71
N GLY A 141 -18.47 -11.58 -8.43
CA GLY A 141 -17.43 -12.40 -7.80
C GLY A 141 -16.10 -11.70 -7.68
N SER A 142 -15.10 -12.44 -7.19
CA SER A 142 -13.73 -11.96 -7.07
C SER A 142 -12.75 -12.99 -7.65
N GLY A 143 -11.67 -12.53 -8.27
CA GLY A 143 -10.72 -13.45 -8.89
C GLY A 143 -9.64 -12.78 -9.72
N GLN A 144 -8.88 -13.63 -10.41
CA GLN A 144 -7.86 -13.19 -11.36
C GLN A 144 -8.03 -13.89 -12.70
N ARG A 145 -7.82 -13.15 -13.79
CA ARG A 145 -7.93 -13.66 -15.15
C ARG A 145 -6.77 -13.18 -16.01
N ARG A 146 -6.13 -14.10 -16.73
CA ARG A 146 -5.13 -13.74 -17.74
C ARG A 146 -5.84 -13.47 -19.07
N LEU A 147 -5.57 -12.31 -19.65
CA LEU A 147 -6.09 -11.92 -20.94
C LEU A 147 -5.28 -12.55 -22.07
N VAL A 148 -5.87 -12.66 -23.25
CA VAL A 148 -5.19 -13.15 -24.48
C VAL A 148 -3.94 -12.30 -24.81
N THR A 149 -3.97 -11.01 -24.48
CA THR A 149 -2.85 -10.06 -24.63
C THR A 149 -1.67 -10.35 -23.70
N GLY A 150 -1.85 -11.25 -22.73
CA GLY A 150 -0.87 -11.60 -21.70
C GLY A 150 -0.91 -10.70 -20.48
N ASP A 151 -1.76 -9.66 -20.47
CA ASP A 151 -2.02 -8.85 -19.28
C ASP A 151 -2.85 -9.65 -18.27
N MET A 152 -2.78 -9.29 -17.00
CA MET A 152 -3.57 -9.94 -15.93
C MET A 152 -4.60 -8.97 -15.39
N LEU A 153 -5.80 -9.45 -15.20
CA LEU A 153 -6.88 -8.72 -14.55
C LEU A 153 -7.15 -9.34 -13.17
N LEU A 154 -7.10 -8.52 -12.13
CA LEU A 154 -7.59 -8.82 -10.79
C LEU A 154 -8.92 -8.09 -10.65
N PHE A 155 -9.97 -8.72 -10.12
CA PHE A 155 -11.27 -8.09 -10.03
C PHE A 155 -12.01 -8.46 -8.73
N SER A 156 -12.89 -7.57 -8.31
CA SER A 156 -13.76 -7.71 -7.15
C SER A 156 -15.11 -7.07 -7.43
N GLY A 157 -16.16 -7.84 -7.31
CA GLY A 157 -17.54 -7.44 -7.51
C GLY A 157 -18.44 -7.97 -6.40
N HIS A 158 -19.75 -8.01 -6.64
CA HIS A 158 -20.69 -8.64 -5.73
C HIS A 158 -20.44 -10.15 -5.70
N GLU A 159 -20.40 -10.73 -4.51
CA GLU A 159 -20.12 -12.16 -4.31
C GLU A 159 -21.38 -13.05 -4.32
N GLU A 160 -22.53 -12.45 -4.13
CA GLU A 160 -23.82 -13.17 -4.07
C GLU A 160 -24.18 -13.76 -5.44
N GLU A 161 -24.68 -14.97 -5.44
CA GLU A 161 -25.15 -15.63 -6.66
C GLU A 161 -26.39 -14.89 -7.20
N GLY A 162 -26.37 -14.52 -8.50
CA GLY A 162 -27.44 -13.73 -9.11
C GLY A 162 -27.40 -12.23 -8.77
N ALA A 163 -26.34 -11.75 -8.12
CA ALA A 163 -26.19 -10.32 -7.85
C ALA A 163 -26.23 -9.48 -9.13
N PRO A 164 -26.78 -8.25 -9.09
CA PRO A 164 -26.82 -7.39 -10.24
C PRO A 164 -25.43 -7.00 -10.71
N HIS A 165 -25.24 -6.87 -12.03
CA HIS A 165 -24.01 -6.41 -12.64
C HIS A 165 -23.84 -4.89 -12.46
N THR A 166 -23.68 -4.47 -11.22
CA THR A 166 -23.46 -3.08 -10.79
C THR A 166 -22.16 -2.99 -10.02
N ARG A 167 -21.60 -1.78 -9.89
CA ARG A 167 -20.36 -1.56 -9.14
C ARG A 167 -19.18 -2.37 -9.74
N GLY A 168 -18.31 -2.89 -8.90
CA GLY A 168 -17.15 -3.68 -9.27
C GLY A 168 -15.89 -2.85 -9.54
N VAL A 169 -14.75 -3.31 -9.02
CA VAL A 169 -13.43 -2.72 -9.22
C VAL A 169 -12.45 -3.75 -9.74
N ALA A 170 -11.44 -3.29 -10.49
CA ALA A 170 -10.43 -4.20 -10.99
C ALA A 170 -9.05 -3.51 -11.08
N LEU A 171 -7.99 -4.32 -11.16
CA LEU A 171 -6.63 -3.90 -11.50
C LEU A 171 -6.16 -4.69 -12.72
N MET A 172 -5.86 -3.99 -13.80
CA MET A 172 -5.20 -4.57 -14.97
C MET A 172 -3.70 -4.36 -14.86
N LEU A 173 -2.94 -5.44 -14.99
CA LEU A 173 -1.50 -5.50 -14.73
C LEU A 173 -0.74 -5.83 -15.99
N SER A 174 0.25 -5.00 -16.36
CA SER A 174 1.22 -5.32 -17.38
C SER A 174 2.07 -6.54 -17.00
N LYS A 175 2.74 -7.19 -17.95
CA LYS A 175 3.64 -8.31 -17.67
C LYS A 175 4.70 -8.00 -16.61
N THR A 176 5.20 -6.76 -16.55
CA THR A 176 6.15 -6.32 -15.53
C THR A 176 5.49 -6.23 -14.16
N ALA A 177 4.29 -5.67 -14.06
CA ALA A 177 3.53 -5.57 -12.81
C ALA A 177 3.14 -6.95 -12.27
N GLN A 178 2.73 -7.88 -13.14
CA GLN A 178 2.43 -9.27 -12.74
C GLN A 178 3.61 -9.94 -12.05
N ARG A 179 4.82 -9.83 -12.61
CA ARG A 179 6.03 -10.41 -12.03
C ARG A 179 6.45 -9.75 -10.72
N ALA A 180 6.04 -8.50 -10.49
CA ALA A 180 6.30 -7.76 -9.26
C ALA A 180 5.21 -7.96 -8.20
N LEU A 181 4.06 -8.54 -8.55
CA LEU A 181 2.94 -8.76 -7.62
C LEU A 181 3.37 -9.69 -6.48
N ILE A 182 3.10 -9.27 -5.25
CA ILE A 182 3.34 -10.05 -4.03
C ILE A 182 2.03 -10.74 -3.61
N GLY A 183 0.92 -10.00 -3.66
CA GLY A 183 -0.40 -10.48 -3.28
C GLY A 183 -1.45 -9.42 -3.54
N TRP A 184 -2.71 -9.82 -3.49
CA TRP A 184 -3.85 -8.96 -3.65
C TRP A 184 -5.02 -9.48 -2.81
N GLU A 185 -5.99 -8.61 -2.51
CA GLU A 185 -7.15 -8.93 -1.70
C GLU A 185 -8.38 -8.16 -2.21
N ALA A 186 -9.51 -8.86 -2.31
CA ALA A 186 -10.81 -8.29 -2.60
C ALA A 186 -11.49 -7.86 -1.28
N HIS A 187 -12.03 -6.64 -1.27
CA HIS A 187 -12.74 -6.09 -0.13
C HIS A 187 -14.19 -5.72 -0.51
N GLY A 188 -14.85 -6.61 -1.24
CA GLY A 188 -16.20 -6.39 -1.78
C GLY A 188 -16.20 -5.56 -3.07
N PRO A 189 -17.39 -5.16 -3.57
CA PRO A 189 -17.56 -4.62 -4.92
C PRO A 189 -16.99 -3.21 -5.13
N ARG A 190 -16.45 -2.58 -4.09
CA ARG A 190 -15.98 -1.19 -4.14
C ARG A 190 -14.49 -1.01 -3.89
N ILE A 191 -13.78 -2.01 -3.34
CA ILE A 191 -12.38 -1.86 -2.94
C ILE A 191 -11.58 -3.13 -3.25
N LEU A 192 -10.42 -2.95 -3.86
CA LEU A 192 -9.45 -4.00 -4.15
C LEU A 192 -8.04 -3.51 -3.81
N THR A 193 -7.24 -4.34 -3.14
CA THR A 193 -5.86 -4.02 -2.78
C THR A 193 -4.87 -4.96 -3.46
N ALA A 194 -3.69 -4.43 -3.81
CA ALA A 194 -2.60 -5.23 -4.33
C ALA A 194 -1.25 -4.65 -3.90
N THR A 195 -0.32 -5.53 -3.55
CA THR A 195 1.03 -5.18 -3.10
C THR A 195 2.07 -5.63 -4.11
N PHE A 196 2.98 -4.74 -4.48
CA PHE A 196 4.00 -4.97 -5.49
C PHE A 196 5.41 -4.75 -4.93
N ARG A 197 6.36 -5.56 -5.39
CA ARG A 197 7.77 -5.44 -5.04
C ARG A 197 8.42 -4.26 -5.74
N THR A 198 9.09 -3.38 -4.96
CA THR A 198 9.92 -2.31 -5.54
C THR A 198 11.41 -2.70 -5.53
N LYS A 199 12.23 -1.98 -6.30
CA LYS A 199 13.70 -2.22 -6.30
C LYS A 199 14.37 -1.92 -4.97
N LYS A 200 13.73 -1.17 -4.07
CA LYS A 200 14.25 -0.90 -2.74
C LYS A 200 13.81 -1.97 -1.76
N ARG A 201 14.77 -2.76 -1.23
CA ARG A 201 14.48 -3.77 -0.21
C ARG A 201 13.68 -3.16 0.95
N ARG A 202 12.70 -3.88 1.46
CA ARG A 202 11.81 -3.52 2.58
C ARG A 202 10.80 -2.38 2.30
N ILE A 203 10.74 -1.86 1.08
CA ILE A 203 9.70 -0.89 0.67
C ILE A 203 8.92 -1.52 -0.46
N ASN A 204 7.63 -1.76 -0.27
CA ASN A 204 6.72 -2.22 -1.32
C ASN A 204 5.83 -1.06 -1.78
N LEU A 205 5.11 -1.29 -2.86
CA LEU A 205 4.06 -0.42 -3.37
C LEU A 205 2.72 -1.08 -3.09
N ASP A 206 1.90 -0.46 -2.25
CA ASP A 206 0.54 -0.89 -1.97
C ASP A 206 -0.41 -0.02 -2.78
N ILE A 207 -1.23 -0.63 -3.63
CA ILE A 207 -2.26 0.00 -4.44
C ILE A 207 -3.62 -0.37 -3.85
N ILE A 208 -4.45 0.63 -3.62
CA ILE A 208 -5.84 0.50 -3.20
C ILE A 208 -6.67 1.13 -4.31
N GLN A 209 -7.34 0.29 -5.11
CA GLN A 209 -8.30 0.74 -6.12
C GLN A 209 -9.68 0.78 -5.51
N CYS A 210 -10.42 1.88 -5.73
CA CYS A 210 -11.73 2.05 -5.14
C CYS A 210 -12.75 2.67 -6.10
N TYR A 211 -14.03 2.48 -5.76
CA TYR A 211 -15.20 3.11 -6.36
C TYR A 211 -16.15 3.55 -5.25
N ALA A 212 -16.14 4.84 -4.93
CA ALA A 212 -16.94 5.39 -3.84
C ALA A 212 -18.43 5.44 -4.18
N PRO A 213 -19.32 5.48 -3.18
CA PRO A 213 -20.70 5.85 -3.37
C PRO A 213 -20.80 7.24 -4.02
N THR A 214 -21.89 7.48 -4.78
CA THR A 214 -22.15 8.80 -5.32
C THR A 214 -22.51 9.79 -4.19
N ASN A 215 -22.44 11.07 -4.48
CA ASN A 215 -22.75 12.10 -3.46
C ASN A 215 -24.20 12.02 -2.96
N ASP A 216 -25.10 11.53 -3.79
CA ASP A 216 -26.53 11.40 -3.50
C ASP A 216 -26.92 10.07 -2.83
N THR A 217 -25.94 9.22 -2.54
CA THR A 217 -26.15 7.95 -1.81
C THR A 217 -26.41 8.27 -0.33
N GLU A 218 -27.11 7.37 0.37
CA GLU A 218 -27.41 7.48 1.80
C GLU A 218 -26.11 7.65 2.62
N GLU A 219 -26.26 8.37 3.72
CA GLU A 219 -25.15 8.77 4.57
C GLU A 219 -24.40 7.57 5.16
N GLU A 220 -25.16 6.54 5.59
CA GLU A 220 -24.65 5.32 6.17
C GLU A 220 -23.74 4.54 5.21
N ASP A 221 -24.10 4.47 3.92
CA ASP A 221 -23.31 3.81 2.87
C ASP A 221 -21.98 4.54 2.63
N LYS A 222 -22.00 5.87 2.68
CA LYS A 222 -20.79 6.69 2.55
C LYS A 222 -19.87 6.51 3.76
N GLU A 223 -20.44 6.56 4.96
CA GLU A 223 -19.68 6.35 6.20
C GLU A 223 -19.06 4.95 6.26
N GLU A 224 -19.81 3.90 5.95
CA GLU A 224 -19.29 2.53 5.87
C GLU A 224 -18.11 2.44 4.90
N PHE A 225 -18.25 3.02 3.70
CA PHE A 225 -17.17 3.03 2.70
C PHE A 225 -15.90 3.71 3.21
N TYR A 226 -16.00 4.93 3.74
CA TYR A 226 -14.84 5.69 4.21
C TYR A 226 -14.19 5.07 5.45
N ASN A 227 -14.97 4.51 6.39
CA ASN A 227 -14.47 3.77 7.55
C ASN A 227 -13.71 2.50 7.11
N ARG A 228 -14.24 1.77 6.14
CA ARG A 228 -13.58 0.60 5.55
C ARG A 228 -12.28 0.99 4.85
N MET A 229 -12.28 2.07 4.07
CA MET A 229 -11.08 2.63 3.46
C MET A 229 -10.01 2.99 4.50
N ALA A 230 -10.37 3.71 5.56
CA ALA A 230 -9.46 4.06 6.65
C ALA A 230 -8.84 2.81 7.29
N THR A 231 -9.65 1.78 7.58
CA THR A 231 -9.19 0.51 8.15
C THR A 231 -8.18 -0.21 7.24
N ILE A 232 -8.43 -0.22 5.92
CA ILE A 232 -7.53 -0.83 4.94
C ILE A 232 -6.20 -0.05 4.85
N ILE A 233 -6.26 1.28 4.79
CA ILE A 233 -5.07 2.14 4.72
C ILE A 233 -4.20 1.97 5.97
N GLN A 234 -4.81 1.90 7.17
CA GLN A 234 -4.09 1.71 8.44
C GLN A 234 -3.38 0.35 8.53
N LYS A 235 -3.88 -0.67 7.85
CA LYS A 235 -3.20 -1.98 7.76
C LYS A 235 -1.96 -1.95 6.85
N CYS A 236 -1.84 -0.96 5.97
CA CYS A 236 -0.66 -0.83 5.12
C CYS A 236 0.59 -0.47 5.96
N PRO A 237 1.72 -1.18 5.80
CA PRO A 237 2.92 -0.86 6.54
C PRO A 237 3.42 0.56 6.25
N SER A 238 3.65 1.38 7.26
CA SER A 238 4.09 2.78 7.14
C SER A 238 5.41 2.98 6.38
N ARG A 239 6.19 1.90 6.18
CA ARG A 239 7.40 1.89 5.34
C ARG A 239 7.09 1.78 3.85
N ASN A 240 5.92 1.28 3.47
CA ASN A 240 5.51 1.08 2.08
C ASN A 240 5.03 2.40 1.46
N ILE A 241 4.99 2.41 0.14
CA ILE A 241 4.37 3.48 -0.64
C ILE A 241 2.92 3.10 -0.81
N THR A 242 2.02 3.76 -0.09
CA THR A 242 0.58 3.54 -0.22
C THR A 242 0.02 4.51 -1.25
N ILE A 243 -0.73 3.99 -2.22
CA ILE A 243 -1.48 4.75 -3.22
C ILE A 243 -2.93 4.32 -3.16
N VAL A 244 -3.81 5.29 -2.95
CA VAL A 244 -5.26 5.15 -3.11
C VAL A 244 -5.61 5.79 -4.45
N MET A 245 -6.33 5.07 -5.30
CA MET A 245 -6.77 5.59 -6.60
C MET A 245 -8.13 5.03 -6.97
N GLY A 246 -8.89 5.78 -7.75
CA GLY A 246 -10.21 5.38 -8.20
C GLY A 246 -11.13 6.56 -8.47
N ASP A 247 -12.35 6.22 -8.79
CA ASP A 247 -13.47 7.14 -8.79
C ASP A 247 -14.00 7.28 -7.36
N LEU A 248 -13.76 8.43 -6.79
CA LEU A 248 -14.12 8.75 -5.40
C LEU A 248 -15.39 9.60 -5.32
N ASN A 249 -15.99 9.95 -6.46
CA ASN A 249 -17.16 10.84 -6.55
C ASN A 249 -16.98 12.14 -5.73
N ALA A 250 -15.73 12.53 -5.53
CA ALA A 250 -15.27 13.56 -4.60
C ALA A 250 -14.78 14.79 -5.36
N LYS A 251 -15.50 15.90 -5.27
CA LYS A 251 -15.02 17.21 -5.72
C LYS A 251 -14.25 17.84 -4.57
N ILE A 252 -12.96 18.08 -4.74
CA ILE A 252 -12.11 18.64 -3.67
C ILE A 252 -11.95 20.17 -3.74
N GLY A 253 -12.36 20.77 -4.87
CA GLY A 253 -12.23 22.21 -5.07
C GLY A 253 -10.79 22.72 -5.12
N SER A 254 -10.65 24.05 -5.20
CA SER A 254 -9.36 24.76 -5.18
C SER A 254 -9.05 25.42 -3.84
N ASP A 255 -10.03 25.53 -2.95
CA ASP A 255 -9.83 26.04 -1.58
C ASP A 255 -9.28 24.91 -0.70
N ASN A 256 -8.06 25.08 -0.23
CA ASN A 256 -7.38 24.10 0.60
C ASN A 256 -7.19 24.54 2.05
N ARG A 257 -7.91 25.56 2.51
CA ARG A 257 -7.82 26.06 3.88
C ARG A 257 -8.17 24.95 4.89
N GLY A 258 -7.28 24.71 5.84
CA GLY A 258 -7.37 23.60 6.79
C GLY A 258 -6.84 22.26 6.27
N TYR A 259 -6.53 22.16 4.99
CA TYR A 259 -6.04 20.95 4.31
C TYR A 259 -4.71 21.18 3.55
N GLU A 260 -3.97 22.24 3.84
CA GLU A 260 -2.75 22.66 3.11
C GLU A 260 -1.66 21.58 3.08
N GLU A 261 -1.65 20.71 4.10
CA GLU A 261 -0.67 19.63 4.19
C GLU A 261 -0.97 18.44 3.27
N ILE A 262 -2.24 18.25 2.91
CA ILE A 262 -2.70 17.08 2.16
C ILE A 262 -3.17 17.41 0.75
N MET A 263 -3.51 18.66 0.45
CA MET A 263 -3.90 19.08 -0.89
C MET A 263 -3.32 20.45 -1.27
N GLY A 264 -3.09 20.65 -2.56
CA GLY A 264 -2.74 21.94 -3.14
C GLY A 264 -3.96 22.68 -3.66
N GLN A 265 -3.74 23.86 -4.29
CA GLN A 265 -4.79 24.73 -4.81
C GLN A 265 -5.16 24.46 -6.28
N GLN A 266 -4.81 23.29 -6.81
CA GLN A 266 -4.98 23.01 -8.23
C GLN A 266 -6.21 22.13 -8.54
N GLY A 267 -7.14 21.95 -7.60
CA GLY A 267 -8.41 21.27 -7.81
C GLY A 267 -9.38 22.07 -8.69
N LEU A 268 -10.47 21.45 -9.13
CA LEU A 268 -11.54 22.07 -9.90
C LEU A 268 -12.84 22.21 -9.10
N GLY A 269 -13.52 23.33 -9.30
CA GLY A 269 -14.85 23.59 -8.74
C GLY A 269 -14.84 23.84 -7.25
N GLU A 270 -15.94 23.50 -6.60
CA GLU A 270 -16.18 23.60 -5.17
C GLU A 270 -16.18 22.21 -4.54
N MET A 271 -15.87 22.14 -3.26
CA MET A 271 -15.86 20.89 -2.50
C MET A 271 -17.29 20.40 -2.26
N ASN A 272 -17.51 19.09 -2.45
CA ASN A 272 -18.77 18.44 -2.08
C ASN A 272 -18.56 17.56 -0.85
N ASP A 273 -19.61 16.91 -0.32
CA ASP A 273 -19.56 16.05 0.85
C ASP A 273 -18.53 14.92 0.71
N ASN A 274 -18.51 14.18 -0.40
CA ASN A 274 -17.46 13.19 -0.66
C ASN A 274 -16.07 13.80 -0.74
N GLY A 275 -15.93 15.05 -1.20
CA GLY A 275 -14.67 15.80 -1.23
C GLY A 275 -14.13 16.08 0.18
N GLU A 276 -15.00 16.50 1.09
CA GLU A 276 -14.66 16.71 2.49
C GLU A 276 -14.25 15.39 3.15
N ARG A 277 -15.03 14.32 2.97
CA ARG A 277 -14.70 12.97 3.49
C ARG A 277 -13.37 12.45 2.94
N LEU A 278 -13.06 12.70 1.67
CA LEU A 278 -11.78 12.34 1.09
C LEU A 278 -10.63 13.15 1.72
N ALA A 279 -10.83 14.44 1.93
CA ALA A 279 -9.84 15.30 2.57
C ALA A 279 -9.57 14.85 4.01
N ASP A 280 -10.61 14.55 4.79
CA ASP A 280 -10.50 14.02 6.16
C ASP A 280 -9.82 12.65 6.20
N LEU A 281 -10.18 11.74 5.30
CA LEU A 281 -9.50 10.45 5.14
C LEU A 281 -8.01 10.64 4.88
N CYS A 282 -7.65 11.57 3.99
CA CYS A 282 -6.26 11.87 3.66
C CYS A 282 -5.52 12.52 4.84
N ALA A 283 -6.15 13.45 5.56
CA ALA A 283 -5.57 14.11 6.72
C ALA A 283 -5.26 13.10 7.84
N THR A 284 -6.26 12.29 8.19
CA THR A 284 -6.15 11.29 9.27
C THR A 284 -5.12 10.21 8.94
N ASN A 285 -5.00 9.78 7.68
CA ASN A 285 -4.13 8.68 7.27
C ASN A 285 -2.82 9.12 6.61
N ASN A 286 -2.45 10.41 6.73
CA ASN A 286 -1.22 10.96 6.17
C ASN A 286 -1.05 10.68 4.67
N LEU A 287 -2.10 10.87 3.89
CA LEU A 287 -2.10 10.83 2.43
C LEU A 287 -2.08 12.25 1.85
N VAL A 288 -1.74 12.38 0.58
CA VAL A 288 -1.77 13.63 -0.18
C VAL A 288 -2.52 13.42 -1.49
N ILE A 289 -3.48 14.31 -1.81
CA ILE A 289 -4.29 14.24 -3.01
C ILE A 289 -3.49 14.76 -4.21
N GLY A 290 -3.05 13.84 -5.07
CA GLY A 290 -2.09 14.12 -6.13
C GLY A 290 -2.58 15.09 -7.19
N GLY A 291 -3.84 15.00 -7.60
CA GLY A 291 -4.43 15.86 -8.65
C GLY A 291 -4.48 17.34 -8.29
N SER A 292 -4.47 17.68 -6.99
CA SER A 292 -4.47 19.05 -6.49
C SER A 292 -3.09 19.72 -6.46
N LEU A 293 -1.99 18.96 -6.69
CA LEU A 293 -0.62 19.43 -6.52
C LEU A 293 -0.03 20.07 -7.78
N PHE A 294 -0.49 19.65 -8.95
CA PHE A 294 0.14 20.00 -10.23
C PHE A 294 -0.69 21.02 -11.00
N GLN A 295 -0.02 22.09 -11.43
CA GLN A 295 -0.66 23.09 -12.26
C GLN A 295 -0.86 22.56 -13.69
N HIS A 296 -2.10 22.39 -14.09
CA HIS A 296 -2.51 21.95 -15.42
C HIS A 296 -3.64 22.82 -15.96
N LYS A 297 -3.81 22.81 -17.29
CA LYS A 297 -5.00 23.35 -17.92
C LYS A 297 -6.24 22.54 -17.48
N ARG A 298 -7.43 23.18 -17.44
CA ARG A 298 -8.70 22.54 -17.04
C ARG A 298 -8.92 21.20 -17.73
N ILE A 299 -8.67 21.12 -19.04
CA ILE A 299 -8.81 19.91 -19.85
C ILE A 299 -7.95 18.71 -19.38
N HIS A 300 -6.91 18.95 -18.57
CA HIS A 300 -6.05 17.93 -17.99
C HIS A 300 -6.37 17.63 -16.53
N LYS A 301 -7.40 18.26 -15.97
CA LYS A 301 -7.88 18.07 -14.60
C LYS A 301 -9.28 17.44 -14.53
N ALA A 302 -10.17 17.84 -15.45
CA ALA A 302 -11.52 17.30 -15.51
C ALA A 302 -11.50 15.81 -15.85
N THR A 303 -11.94 14.98 -14.91
CA THR A 303 -11.97 13.52 -15.04
C THR A 303 -13.32 13.01 -15.54
N TRP A 304 -14.38 13.76 -15.34
CA TRP A 304 -15.72 13.44 -15.78
C TRP A 304 -16.35 14.60 -16.54
N ILE A 305 -17.09 14.28 -17.59
CA ILE A 305 -17.79 15.26 -18.41
C ILE A 305 -19.23 14.77 -18.57
N SER A 306 -20.18 15.63 -18.27
CA SER A 306 -21.59 15.29 -18.44
C SER A 306 -21.91 14.96 -19.90
N PRO A 307 -22.90 14.08 -20.16
CA PRO A 307 -23.27 13.69 -21.53
C PRO A 307 -23.67 14.86 -22.45
N ASP A 308 -24.22 15.93 -21.89
CA ASP A 308 -24.55 17.19 -22.59
C ASP A 308 -23.36 18.13 -22.76
N LEU A 309 -22.14 17.72 -22.27
CA LEU A 309 -20.89 18.48 -22.31
C LEU A 309 -20.94 19.81 -21.56
N SER A 310 -21.97 20.07 -20.75
CA SER A 310 -22.15 21.33 -20.03
C SER A 310 -21.32 21.38 -18.73
N THR A 311 -21.09 20.24 -18.14
CA THR A 311 -20.44 20.14 -16.80
C THR A 311 -19.16 19.30 -16.85
N GLU A 312 -18.10 19.83 -16.25
CA GLU A 312 -16.83 19.13 -16.10
C GLU A 312 -16.48 19.05 -14.61
N ASN A 313 -16.25 17.84 -14.10
CA ASN A 313 -15.88 17.59 -12.71
C ASN A 313 -14.53 16.85 -12.60
N GLN A 314 -13.86 17.03 -11.47
CA GLN A 314 -12.69 16.27 -11.07
C GLN A 314 -13.10 15.40 -9.87
N ILE A 315 -13.41 14.12 -10.14
CA ILE A 315 -13.96 13.18 -9.14
C ILE A 315 -13.17 11.88 -9.05
N ASP A 316 -12.30 11.61 -10.03
CA ASP A 316 -11.30 10.54 -9.95
C ASP A 316 -10.00 11.08 -9.37
N HIS A 317 -9.41 10.37 -8.43
CA HIS A 317 -8.22 10.82 -7.73
C HIS A 317 -7.13 9.76 -7.62
N VAL A 318 -5.90 10.24 -7.41
CA VAL A 318 -4.74 9.45 -7.01
C VAL A 318 -4.14 10.12 -5.78
N CYS A 319 -4.21 9.43 -4.62
CA CYS A 319 -3.62 9.88 -3.38
C CYS A 319 -2.39 9.05 -3.05
N ILE A 320 -1.38 9.67 -2.45
CA ILE A 320 -0.11 9.01 -2.10
C ILE A 320 0.27 9.29 -0.65
N GLY A 321 0.88 8.33 0.03
CA GLY A 321 1.42 8.54 1.37
C GLY A 321 2.33 9.78 1.44
N LYS A 322 2.08 10.70 2.37
CA LYS A 322 2.76 11.99 2.55
C LYS A 322 4.29 11.86 2.56
N LYS A 323 4.80 10.81 3.20
CA LYS A 323 6.22 10.45 3.24
C LYS A 323 6.85 10.31 1.85
N PHE A 324 6.07 9.84 0.87
CA PHE A 324 6.50 9.59 -0.50
C PHE A 324 5.94 10.59 -1.52
N ARG A 325 5.35 11.72 -1.08
CA ARG A 325 4.78 12.76 -1.94
C ARG A 325 5.73 13.17 -3.08
N ARG A 326 7.04 13.27 -2.80
CA ARG A 326 8.04 13.63 -3.82
C ARG A 326 8.25 12.57 -4.91
N SER A 327 7.78 11.34 -4.68
CA SER A 327 7.84 10.27 -5.68
C SER A 327 6.77 10.42 -6.75
N LEU A 328 5.68 11.12 -6.46
CA LEU A 328 4.67 11.54 -7.42
C LEU A 328 5.21 12.72 -8.23
N GLN A 329 5.33 12.56 -9.54
CA GLN A 329 5.92 13.56 -10.43
C GLN A 329 4.87 14.32 -11.23
N ASP A 330 3.74 13.68 -11.51
CA ASP A 330 2.67 14.24 -12.28
C ASP A 330 1.37 13.46 -12.10
N VAL A 331 0.23 14.15 -12.13
CA VAL A 331 -1.12 13.55 -12.20
C VAL A 331 -1.93 14.38 -13.19
N ARG A 332 -2.41 13.75 -14.25
CA ARG A 332 -3.22 14.43 -15.27
C ARG A 332 -4.13 13.50 -16.04
N VAL A 333 -5.19 14.07 -16.59
CA VAL A 333 -6.11 13.43 -17.49
C VAL A 333 -5.52 13.25 -18.90
N ARG A 334 -5.86 12.13 -19.54
CA ARG A 334 -5.54 11.78 -20.93
C ARG A 334 -6.82 11.66 -21.76
N ARG A 335 -7.22 12.75 -22.41
CA ARG A 335 -8.47 12.82 -23.22
C ARG A 335 -8.45 12.00 -24.51
N GLY A 336 -7.32 11.47 -24.94
CA GLY A 336 -7.23 10.62 -26.13
C GLY A 336 -7.53 9.15 -25.89
N ALA A 337 -7.72 8.73 -24.61
CA ALA A 337 -8.17 7.39 -24.28
C ALA A 337 -9.69 7.29 -24.46
N ASP A 338 -10.13 6.28 -25.18
CA ASP A 338 -11.55 6.10 -25.47
C ASP A 338 -11.99 4.64 -25.26
N VAL A 339 -12.98 4.49 -24.39
CA VAL A 339 -13.72 3.24 -24.17
C VAL A 339 -15.23 3.52 -24.06
N ALA A 340 -15.71 4.57 -24.71
CA ALA A 340 -17.09 5.05 -24.62
C ALA A 340 -17.55 5.24 -23.15
N SER A 341 -16.73 5.93 -22.35
CA SER A 341 -17.04 6.35 -21.00
C SER A 341 -17.12 7.88 -20.93
N ASP A 342 -17.97 8.40 -20.06
CA ASP A 342 -18.05 9.82 -19.70
C ASP A 342 -16.90 10.23 -18.76
N HIS A 343 -16.17 9.27 -18.20
CA HIS A 343 -14.92 9.52 -17.48
C HIS A 343 -13.71 9.47 -18.40
N GLN A 344 -12.71 10.25 -18.05
CA GLN A 344 -11.43 10.34 -18.74
C GLN A 344 -10.35 9.55 -17.97
N LEU A 345 -9.43 8.92 -18.68
CA LEU A 345 -8.29 8.24 -18.06
C LEU A 345 -7.41 9.21 -17.25
N LEU A 346 -7.32 9.01 -15.95
CA LEU A 346 -6.40 9.74 -15.07
C LEU A 346 -5.08 8.97 -14.95
N VAL A 347 -3.97 9.65 -15.23
CA VAL A 347 -2.63 9.05 -15.25
C VAL A 347 -1.72 9.72 -14.25
N ALA A 348 -1.08 8.90 -13.41
CA ALA A 348 -0.07 9.30 -12.44
C ALA A 348 1.32 8.78 -12.85
N ARG A 349 2.34 9.64 -12.81
CA ARG A 349 3.74 9.29 -13.05
C ARG A 349 4.49 9.26 -11.72
N LEU A 350 5.11 8.12 -11.42
CA LEU A 350 5.84 7.89 -10.19
C LEU A 350 7.30 7.55 -10.45
N ARG A 351 8.17 8.14 -9.64
CA ARG A 351 9.59 7.79 -9.60
C ARG A 351 10.05 7.79 -8.16
N LEU A 352 10.53 6.66 -7.67
CA LEU A 352 10.90 6.52 -6.27
C LEU A 352 11.95 7.56 -5.86
N LYS A 353 11.55 8.47 -4.96
CA LYS A 353 12.44 9.46 -4.33
C LYS A 353 12.49 9.15 -2.84
N LEU A 354 13.64 8.73 -2.38
CA LEU A 354 13.90 8.50 -0.96
C LEU A 354 14.46 9.78 -0.35
N ARG A 355 14.00 10.13 0.84
CA ARG A 355 14.62 11.19 1.63
C ARG A 355 16.05 10.75 1.94
N ARG A 356 17.02 11.49 1.50
CA ARG A 356 18.39 11.35 1.99
C ARG A 356 18.32 11.81 3.44
N ASN A 357 18.50 10.88 4.40
CA ASN A 357 18.82 11.32 5.73
C ASN A 357 20.15 12.06 5.60
N TRP A 358 20.12 13.38 5.69
CA TRP A 358 21.29 14.13 6.07
C TRP A 358 21.56 13.66 7.50
N THR A 359 22.40 12.67 7.67
CA THR A 359 23.25 12.62 8.82
C THR A 359 24.09 13.86 8.63
N GLU A 360 23.84 14.90 9.45
CA GLU A 360 24.81 15.95 9.70
C GLU A 360 26.15 15.27 9.77
N GLY A 361 27.13 15.86 9.05
CA GLY A 361 28.41 15.31 8.67
C GLY A 361 28.95 14.30 9.64
N SER A 362 29.52 13.24 9.14
CA SER A 362 29.98 12.08 9.85
C SER A 362 30.44 12.42 11.28
N SER A 363 29.52 12.49 12.24
CA SER A 363 29.93 12.16 13.58
C SER A 363 30.35 10.70 13.42
N GLN A 364 31.66 10.46 13.43
CA GLN A 364 32.20 9.13 13.57
C GLN A 364 31.35 8.48 14.65
N ARG A 365 30.51 7.51 14.26
CA ARG A 365 29.78 6.73 15.27
C ARG A 365 30.87 6.13 16.14
N GLN A 366 31.04 6.72 17.31
CA GLN A 366 31.98 6.27 18.28
C GLN A 366 31.73 4.77 18.50
N ARG A 367 32.66 3.93 18.11
CA ARG A 367 32.57 2.47 18.29
C ARG A 367 33.18 2.17 19.66
N TYR A 368 32.32 1.84 20.58
CA TYR A 368 32.74 1.38 21.90
C TYR A 368 33.22 -0.06 21.82
N ASN A 369 34.24 -0.37 22.58
CA ASN A 369 34.78 -1.75 22.72
C ASN A 369 33.87 -2.58 23.61
N THR A 370 32.72 -3.01 23.08
CA THR A 370 31.76 -3.86 23.82
C THR A 370 32.32 -5.22 24.23
N THR A 371 33.41 -5.68 23.63
CA THR A 371 34.09 -6.93 24.06
C THR A 371 34.78 -6.78 25.42
N ALA A 372 35.12 -5.56 25.81
CA ALA A 372 35.66 -5.28 27.14
C ALA A 372 34.65 -5.58 28.26
N LEU A 373 33.35 -5.55 27.99
CA LEU A 373 32.31 -5.94 28.96
C LEU A 373 32.29 -7.46 29.28
N LYS A 374 33.05 -8.27 28.58
CA LYS A 374 33.28 -9.70 28.95
C LYS A 374 34.23 -9.85 30.12
N ASP A 375 35.03 -8.84 30.39
CA ASP A 375 35.86 -8.76 31.59
C ASP A 375 34.99 -8.35 32.79
N ASN A 376 34.99 -9.17 33.83
CA ASN A 376 34.19 -8.96 35.02
C ASN A 376 34.48 -7.63 35.72
N THR A 377 35.78 -7.20 35.74
CA THR A 377 36.20 -5.95 36.36
C THR A 377 35.62 -4.77 35.62
N LYS A 378 35.78 -4.71 34.29
CA LYS A 378 35.24 -3.63 33.46
C LYS A 378 33.72 -3.63 33.41
N MET A 379 33.09 -4.79 33.51
CA MET A 379 31.65 -4.91 33.65
C MET A 379 31.17 -4.30 34.97
N GLN A 380 31.86 -4.51 36.07
CA GLN A 380 31.52 -3.91 37.36
C GLN A 380 31.73 -2.40 37.34
N ASP A 381 32.88 -1.92 36.82
CA ASP A 381 33.13 -0.49 36.66
C ASP A 381 32.02 0.20 35.84
N PHE A 382 31.60 -0.44 34.74
CA PHE A 382 30.51 0.05 33.92
C PHE A 382 29.17 0.13 34.68
N LYS A 383 28.85 -0.91 35.45
CA LYS A 383 27.63 -0.95 36.30
C LYS A 383 27.62 0.16 37.34
N ILE A 384 28.74 0.32 38.08
CA ILE A 384 28.89 1.34 39.12
C ILE A 384 28.74 2.75 38.52
N ALA A 385 29.48 3.04 37.44
CA ALA A 385 29.42 4.34 36.79
C ALA A 385 28.03 4.65 36.24
N LEU A 386 27.31 3.67 35.71
CA LEU A 386 25.94 3.82 35.19
C LEU A 386 24.95 4.02 36.35
N SER A 387 25.04 3.24 37.43
CA SER A 387 24.16 3.39 38.60
C SER A 387 24.29 4.76 39.23
N ASN A 388 25.52 5.25 39.46
CA ASN A 388 25.72 6.60 40.02
C ASN A 388 25.09 7.71 39.16
N LYS A 389 25.11 7.58 37.82
CA LYS A 389 24.47 8.53 36.92
C LYS A 389 22.97 8.42 36.92
N PHE A 390 22.43 7.24 37.13
CA PHE A 390 20.97 7.06 37.24
C PHE A 390 20.42 7.55 38.60
N GLU A 391 21.14 7.36 39.71
CA GLU A 391 20.76 7.95 41.00
C GLU A 391 20.67 9.48 40.91
N PHE A 392 21.68 10.12 40.31
CA PHE A 392 21.67 11.56 40.08
C PHE A 392 20.52 12.02 39.18
N LEU A 393 20.20 11.24 38.14
CA LEU A 393 19.08 11.55 37.25
C LEU A 393 17.73 11.39 37.93
N GLN A 394 17.57 10.45 38.83
CA GLN A 394 16.32 10.19 39.57
C GLN A 394 15.97 11.36 40.47
N GLU A 395 16.96 12.01 41.08
CA GLU A 395 16.76 13.21 41.92
C GLU A 395 16.33 14.45 41.10
N ILE A 396 16.67 14.52 39.82
CA ILE A 396 16.43 15.72 38.98
C ILE A 396 15.16 15.59 38.11
N LEU A 397 14.72 14.37 37.82
CA LEU A 397 13.74 14.13 36.74
C LEU A 397 12.31 13.88 37.19
N ASP A 398 12.01 13.90 38.49
CA ASP A 398 10.65 13.63 39.02
C ASP A 398 9.59 14.67 38.57
N GLU A 399 10.00 15.86 38.09
CA GLU A 399 9.12 16.93 37.60
C GLU A 399 9.24 17.21 36.07
N GLU A 400 10.06 16.46 35.33
CA GLU A 400 10.37 16.78 33.94
C GLU A 400 9.52 15.98 32.94
N THR A 401 9.37 16.53 31.72
CA THR A 401 8.64 15.86 30.63
C THR A 401 9.34 14.56 30.17
N ILE A 402 8.58 13.57 29.69
CA ILE A 402 9.06 12.27 29.22
C ILE A 402 10.22 12.40 28.19
N ASP A 403 10.17 13.42 27.33
CA ASP A 403 11.22 13.65 26.34
C ASP A 403 12.54 14.08 26.97
N LYS A 404 12.52 14.90 28.01
CA LYS A 404 13.69 15.32 28.76
C LYS A 404 14.26 14.19 29.61
N GLN A 405 13.39 13.41 30.28
CA GLN A 405 13.79 12.20 30.98
C GLN A 405 14.51 11.23 30.06
N TRP A 406 13.96 11.00 28.85
CA TRP A 406 14.59 10.14 27.86
C TRP A 406 15.94 10.67 27.34
N GLN A 407 16.06 12.01 27.21
CA GLN A 407 17.33 12.63 26.81
C GLN A 407 18.41 12.45 27.92
N GLY A 408 18.06 12.61 29.20
CA GLY A 408 18.93 12.35 30.34
C GLY A 408 19.43 10.91 30.38
N VAL A 409 18.53 9.95 30.17
CA VAL A 409 18.90 8.52 30.08
C VAL A 409 19.90 8.25 28.95
N LYS A 410 19.67 8.82 27.76
CA LYS A 410 20.62 8.68 26.64
C LYS A 410 22.01 9.23 26.97
N GLU A 411 22.02 10.37 27.64
CA GLU A 411 23.27 11.04 27.99
C GLU A 411 24.05 10.29 29.05
N ALA A 412 23.37 9.76 30.08
CA ALA A 412 23.99 8.91 31.10
C ALA A 412 24.63 7.65 30.50
N VAL A 413 23.89 6.93 29.64
CA VAL A 413 24.41 5.73 28.97
C VAL A 413 25.59 6.08 28.04
N THR A 414 25.48 7.14 27.24
CA THR A 414 26.51 7.54 26.29
C THR A 414 27.77 7.99 26.99
N SER A 415 27.68 8.75 28.09
CA SER A 415 28.83 9.21 28.84
C SER A 415 29.53 8.04 29.58
N THR A 416 28.78 7.10 30.16
CA THR A 416 29.33 5.89 30.77
C THR A 416 30.06 5.01 29.72
N CYS A 417 29.49 4.87 28.52
CA CYS A 417 30.17 4.17 27.44
C CYS A 417 31.50 4.84 27.04
N ARG A 418 31.55 6.19 27.09
CA ARG A 418 32.81 6.92 26.82
C ARG A 418 33.87 6.72 27.90
N GLU A 419 33.45 6.70 29.16
CA GLU A 419 34.34 6.60 30.29
C GLU A 419 34.95 5.22 30.45
N VAL A 420 34.19 4.16 30.18
CA VAL A 420 34.61 2.78 30.51
C VAL A 420 34.98 1.98 29.26
N LEU A 421 34.49 2.30 28.07
CA LEU A 421 34.63 1.48 26.86
C LEU A 421 35.44 2.15 25.72
N LEU A 422 35.97 3.34 25.95
CA LEU A 422 36.99 3.96 25.09
C LEU A 422 38.37 3.72 25.66
#